data_d1b93a378b2389c4d78c02088092aefa
#
_entry.id   d1b93a378b2389c4d78c02088092aefa
#
_cell.length_a   1.000
_cell.length_b   1.000
_cell.length_c   1.000
_cell.angle_alpha   90.00
_cell.angle_beta   90.00
_cell.angle_gamma   90.00
#
_symmetry.space_group_name_H-M   'P 1'
#
loop_
_entity.id
_entity.type
_entity.pdbx_description
1 polymer ?
#
loop_
_entity_poly.entity_id
_entity_poly.type
_entity_poly.pdbx_seq_one_letter_code
_entity_poly.pdbx_strand_id
1 'polypeptide(L)'
;MGLLLSCAGRRSKDTDTLQFITIEEELGLAEELQSFTVRYLEIIRNSRLDQFLEDMAAHIGAVSHWRGLDYKVFVINEKDINHFSLPGGNIYIFRGLIEEADYADEIAAIIAHEIVHLSQRDAVARLAQKYSYSFAAQQVIGENPQSAEHIIMSLYREGTILDYAEAQERAADEICLTYLLDARYDPRAMITMLEKIRAIERAQPKRLELLRMTHNSTASRLRAVEKKIQKMDIDPTNFRDDTREFSKLKMTLAKIPR
;
A
#
# COMPACT_ATOMS: atom_id res chain seq x y z
N MET A 1 -12.21 -41.81 -20.93
CA MET A 1 -10.89 -41.83 -20.26
C MET A 1 -10.21 -40.50 -20.56
N GLY A 2 -10.53 -39.50 -19.77
CA GLY A 2 -10.12 -38.08 -19.96
C GLY A 2 -9.01 -37.77 -18.97
N LEU A 3 -7.84 -37.39 -19.48
CA LEU A 3 -6.72 -36.90 -18.69
C LEU A 3 -7.03 -35.50 -18.15
N LEU A 4 -7.16 -35.40 -16.84
CA LEU A 4 -7.10 -34.12 -16.12
C LEU A 4 -5.61 -33.72 -16.06
N LEU A 5 -5.21 -32.75 -16.87
CA LEU A 5 -3.94 -32.04 -16.71
C LEU A 5 -4.04 -31.15 -15.45
N SER A 6 -3.37 -31.61 -14.39
CA SER A 6 -3.11 -30.84 -13.19
C SER A 6 -2.14 -29.70 -13.53
N CYS A 7 -2.62 -28.48 -13.59
CA CYS A 7 -1.79 -27.27 -13.51
C CYS A 7 -1.29 -27.11 -12.06
N ALA A 8 -0.24 -27.83 -11.71
CA ALA A 8 0.53 -27.56 -10.50
C ALA A 8 1.38 -26.28 -10.74
N GLY A 9 0.78 -25.12 -10.54
CA GLY A 9 1.54 -23.88 -10.41
C GLY A 9 2.51 -24.02 -9.23
N ARG A 10 3.78 -23.66 -9.42
CA ARG A 10 4.79 -23.60 -8.37
C ARG A 10 4.24 -22.66 -7.28
N ARG A 11 3.74 -23.21 -6.18
CA ARG A 11 3.49 -22.46 -4.96
C ARG A 11 4.84 -21.88 -4.49
N SER A 12 4.92 -20.57 -4.30
CA SER A 12 6.10 -19.96 -3.71
C SER A 12 6.25 -20.46 -2.26
N LYS A 13 7.48 -20.49 -1.74
CA LYS A 13 7.73 -20.86 -0.34
C LYS A 13 6.99 -19.94 0.66
N ASP A 14 6.60 -18.77 0.21
CA ASP A 14 5.88 -17.75 1.00
C ASP A 14 4.46 -18.18 1.38
N THR A 15 3.78 -18.95 0.49
CA THR A 15 2.44 -19.48 0.74
C THR A 15 2.39 -20.50 1.88
N ASP A 16 3.46 -21.24 2.11
CA ASP A 16 3.50 -22.24 3.18
C ASP A 16 3.61 -21.56 4.58
N THR A 17 4.29 -20.42 4.67
CA THR A 17 4.48 -19.69 5.93
C THR A 17 3.19 -19.01 6.40
N LEU A 18 2.36 -18.51 5.46
CA LEU A 18 1.08 -17.86 5.76
C LEU A 18 0.01 -18.80 6.33
N GLN A 19 0.13 -20.12 6.12
CA GLN A 19 -0.80 -21.10 6.68
C GLN A 19 -0.75 -21.18 8.22
N PHE A 20 0.31 -20.63 8.83
CA PHE A 20 0.53 -20.70 10.27
C PHE A 20 0.13 -19.42 11.02
N ILE A 21 -0.18 -18.31 10.32
CA ILE A 21 -0.62 -17.05 10.95
C ILE A 21 -2.11 -16.86 10.68
N THR A 22 -2.92 -16.97 11.71
CA THR A 22 -4.37 -16.75 11.62
C THR A 22 -4.67 -15.26 11.37
N ILE A 23 -5.89 -14.97 10.91
CA ILE A 23 -6.35 -13.58 10.75
C ILE A 23 -6.44 -12.88 12.12
N GLU A 24 -6.84 -13.60 13.16
CA GLU A 24 -6.92 -13.07 14.53
C GLU A 24 -5.53 -12.65 15.06
N GLU A 25 -4.52 -13.48 14.84
CA GLU A 25 -3.12 -13.14 15.17
C GLU A 25 -2.62 -11.95 14.36
N GLU A 26 -2.98 -11.86 13.07
CA GLU A 26 -2.65 -10.71 12.24
C GLU A 26 -3.29 -9.42 12.74
N LEU A 27 -4.56 -9.46 13.13
CA LEU A 27 -5.27 -8.29 13.66
C LEU A 27 -4.70 -7.85 15.02
N GLY A 28 -4.31 -8.78 15.87
CA GLY A 28 -3.61 -8.47 17.14
C GLY A 28 -2.26 -7.78 16.88
N LEU A 29 -1.48 -8.29 15.94
CA LEU A 29 -0.23 -7.66 15.47
C LEU A 29 -0.48 -6.24 14.94
N ALA A 30 -1.56 -6.05 14.18
CA ALA A 30 -1.92 -4.78 13.60
C ALA A 30 -2.17 -3.69 14.65
N GLU A 31 -2.88 -4.00 15.73
CA GLU A 31 -3.17 -3.06 16.83
C GLU A 31 -1.88 -2.58 17.49
N GLU A 32 -0.95 -3.48 17.77
CA GLU A 32 0.35 -3.13 18.32
C GLU A 32 1.15 -2.25 17.37
N LEU A 33 1.34 -2.67 16.12
CA LEU A 33 2.08 -1.90 15.13
C LEU A 33 1.47 -0.50 14.92
N GLN A 34 0.15 -0.39 14.90
CA GLN A 34 -0.54 0.89 14.78
C GLN A 34 -0.25 1.79 15.99
N SER A 35 -0.30 1.26 17.21
CA SER A 35 -0.04 2.03 18.42
C SER A 35 1.37 2.63 18.44
N PHE A 36 2.36 1.88 17.98
CA PHE A 36 3.75 2.34 17.84
C PHE A 36 3.90 3.34 16.70
N THR A 37 3.29 3.09 15.53
CA THR A 37 3.35 4.01 14.39
C THR A 37 2.84 5.40 14.78
N VAL A 38 1.70 5.49 15.44
CA VAL A 38 1.11 6.75 15.91
C VAL A 38 1.98 7.47 16.95
N ARG A 39 2.77 6.72 17.72
CA ARG A 39 3.68 7.30 18.73
C ARG A 39 4.95 7.88 18.12
N TYR A 40 5.50 7.24 17.10
CA TYR A 40 6.83 7.58 16.55
C TYR A 40 6.79 8.37 15.26
N LEU A 41 5.67 8.34 14.52
CA LEU A 41 5.51 9.09 13.29
C LEU A 41 4.56 10.27 13.50
N GLU A 42 4.90 11.42 12.95
CA GLU A 42 4.05 12.59 12.98
C GLU A 42 2.88 12.40 11.98
N ILE A 43 1.75 11.93 12.51
CA ILE A 43 0.53 11.74 11.73
C ILE A 43 -0.26 13.04 11.67
N ILE A 44 -0.55 13.52 10.45
CA ILE A 44 -1.46 14.65 10.23
C ILE A 44 -2.86 14.22 10.64
N ARG A 45 -3.49 15.01 11.51
CA ARG A 45 -4.87 14.82 11.95
C ARG A 45 -5.76 15.91 11.36
N ASN A 46 -6.54 15.53 10.38
CA ASN A 46 -7.52 16.42 9.76
C ASN A 46 -8.75 15.62 9.34
N SER A 47 -9.85 15.78 10.07
CA SER A 47 -11.04 14.93 9.90
C SER A 47 -11.60 14.88 8.47
N ARG A 48 -11.47 15.94 7.67
CA ARG A 48 -11.92 15.93 6.28
C ARG A 48 -10.97 15.16 5.38
N LEU A 49 -9.66 15.30 5.59
CA LEU A 49 -8.65 14.54 4.85
C LEU A 49 -8.74 13.07 5.21
N ASP A 50 -8.83 12.76 6.50
CA ASP A 50 -8.95 11.40 7.01
C ASP A 50 -10.19 10.72 6.40
N GLN A 51 -11.37 11.36 6.50
CA GLN A 51 -12.62 10.83 5.95
C GLN A 51 -12.55 10.63 4.42
N PHE A 52 -12.00 11.59 3.69
CA PHE A 52 -11.87 11.48 2.23
C PHE A 52 -11.02 10.28 1.81
N LEU A 53 -9.89 10.09 2.46
CA LEU A 53 -8.97 8.98 2.16
C LEU A 53 -9.54 7.63 2.62
N GLU A 54 -10.23 7.60 3.76
CA GLU A 54 -10.90 6.39 4.27
C GLU A 54 -12.09 6.00 3.41
N ASP A 55 -12.91 6.96 2.94
CA ASP A 55 -13.99 6.69 1.99
C ASP A 55 -13.45 6.13 0.67
N MET A 56 -12.34 6.65 0.18
CA MET A 56 -11.64 6.15 -1.01
C MET A 56 -11.17 4.71 -0.79
N ALA A 57 -10.51 4.44 0.33
CA ALA A 57 -10.05 3.10 0.70
C ALA A 57 -11.21 2.12 0.88
N ALA A 58 -12.32 2.55 1.49
CA ALA A 58 -13.54 1.73 1.66
C ALA A 58 -14.17 1.36 0.31
N HIS A 59 -14.26 2.30 -0.64
CA HIS A 59 -14.78 2.02 -1.99
C HIS A 59 -13.91 0.98 -2.72
N ILE A 60 -12.59 1.12 -2.65
CA ILE A 60 -11.65 0.19 -3.28
C ILE A 60 -11.66 -1.15 -2.53
N GLY A 61 -11.68 -1.12 -1.21
CA GLY A 61 -11.74 -2.30 -0.36
C GLY A 61 -12.98 -3.16 -0.59
N ALA A 62 -14.13 -2.53 -0.88
CA ALA A 62 -15.40 -3.23 -1.16
C ALA A 62 -15.33 -4.13 -2.41
N VAL A 63 -14.43 -3.85 -3.35
CA VAL A 63 -14.21 -4.66 -4.57
C VAL A 63 -12.93 -5.51 -4.50
N SER A 64 -12.17 -5.40 -3.41
CA SER A 64 -10.92 -6.14 -3.21
C SER A 64 -11.15 -7.63 -2.92
N HIS A 65 -10.08 -8.40 -2.92
CA HIS A 65 -10.12 -9.82 -2.53
C HIS A 65 -10.34 -10.01 -1.02
N TRP A 66 -10.05 -9.00 -0.20
CA TRP A 66 -10.35 -9.02 1.24
C TRP A 66 -11.43 -7.99 1.59
N ARG A 67 -12.65 -8.29 1.18
CA ARG A 67 -13.83 -7.49 1.49
C ARG A 67 -14.14 -7.55 2.97
N GLY A 68 -14.51 -6.42 3.54
CA GLY A 68 -14.90 -6.33 4.95
C GLY A 68 -13.74 -6.11 5.93
N LEU A 69 -12.49 -5.99 5.45
CA LEU A 69 -11.42 -5.42 6.25
C LEU A 69 -11.67 -3.91 6.42
N ASP A 70 -11.48 -3.40 7.62
CA ASP A 70 -11.58 -1.96 7.91
C ASP A 70 -10.28 -1.26 7.47
N TYR A 71 -10.31 -0.66 6.28
CA TYR A 71 -9.15 0.03 5.73
C TYR A 71 -9.05 1.44 6.29
N LYS A 72 -7.92 1.75 6.93
CA LYS A 72 -7.61 3.08 7.48
C LYS A 72 -6.44 3.71 6.75
N VAL A 73 -6.51 5.01 6.50
CA VAL A 73 -5.45 5.73 5.80
C VAL A 73 -4.90 6.83 6.69
N PHE A 74 -3.58 6.78 6.92
CA PHE A 74 -2.85 7.73 7.74
C PHE A 74 -1.91 8.55 6.88
N VAL A 75 -1.90 9.87 7.08
CA VAL A 75 -0.96 10.77 6.39
C VAL A 75 0.19 11.11 7.32
N ILE A 76 1.40 10.70 6.93
CA ILE A 76 2.63 11.02 7.65
C ILE A 76 3.13 12.40 7.21
N ASN A 77 3.45 13.30 8.16
CA ASN A 77 3.88 14.68 7.89
C ASN A 77 5.35 14.75 7.41
N GLU A 78 5.65 14.02 6.35
CA GLU A 78 6.99 13.97 5.74
C GLU A 78 6.94 14.40 4.27
N LYS A 79 7.99 15.11 3.84
CA LYS A 79 8.11 15.63 2.46
C LYS A 79 8.56 14.59 1.44
N ASP A 80 9.09 13.48 1.93
CA ASP A 80 9.59 12.42 1.07
C ASP A 80 8.44 11.70 0.36
N ILE A 81 8.75 10.98 -0.68
CA ILE A 81 7.78 10.21 -1.45
C ILE A 81 7.83 8.78 -0.92
N ASN A 82 6.80 8.40 -0.22
CA ASN A 82 6.66 7.01 0.25
C ASN A 82 5.21 6.67 0.56
N HIS A 83 4.92 5.38 0.55
CA HIS A 83 3.69 4.76 1.02
C HIS A 83 4.02 3.35 1.49
N PHE A 84 3.25 2.82 2.39
CA PHE A 84 3.33 1.43 2.81
C PHE A 84 2.06 1.03 3.54
N SER A 85 1.83 -0.27 3.67
CA SER A 85 0.75 -0.81 4.49
C SER A 85 1.28 -1.75 5.56
N LEU A 86 0.59 -1.75 6.69
CA LEU A 86 0.82 -2.68 7.80
C LEU A 86 -0.38 -3.63 7.93
N PRO A 87 -0.19 -4.82 8.51
CA PRO A 87 -1.28 -5.75 8.75
C PRO A 87 -2.53 -5.09 9.33
N GLY A 88 -3.71 -5.67 9.10
CA GLY A 88 -4.96 -5.19 9.66
C GLY A 88 -5.60 -4.01 8.94
N GLY A 89 -5.20 -3.69 7.70
CA GLY A 89 -5.86 -2.68 6.88
C GLY A 89 -5.29 -1.27 7.02
N ASN A 90 -4.17 -1.08 7.73
CA ASN A 90 -3.56 0.23 7.94
C ASN A 90 -2.66 0.63 6.77
N ILE A 91 -3.01 1.71 6.08
CA ILE A 91 -2.29 2.28 4.94
C ILE A 91 -1.67 3.61 5.36
N TYR A 92 -0.40 3.81 5.04
CA TYR A 92 0.35 5.02 5.38
C TYR A 92 0.84 5.70 4.10
N ILE A 93 0.54 6.98 3.94
CA ILE A 93 0.93 7.79 2.78
C ILE A 93 1.69 9.00 3.29
N PHE A 94 2.86 9.27 2.72
CA PHE A 94 3.62 10.46 3.08
C PHE A 94 2.98 11.69 2.43
N ARG A 95 2.94 12.79 3.18
CA ARG A 95 2.45 14.08 2.71
C ARG A 95 3.04 14.48 1.36
N GLY A 96 4.35 14.26 1.17
CA GLY A 96 5.03 14.58 -0.07
C GLY A 96 4.42 13.89 -1.29
N LEU A 97 3.93 12.66 -1.16
CA LEU A 97 3.26 11.94 -2.24
C LEU A 97 1.90 12.60 -2.59
N ILE A 98 1.13 13.00 -1.58
CA ILE A 98 -0.14 13.69 -1.80
C ILE A 98 0.08 15.07 -2.45
N GLU A 99 1.13 15.78 -2.06
CA GLU A 99 1.50 17.08 -2.65
C GLU A 99 1.88 16.98 -4.13
N GLU A 100 2.51 15.88 -4.56
CA GLU A 100 2.86 15.61 -5.97
C GLU A 100 1.66 15.17 -6.83
N ALA A 101 0.61 14.61 -6.23
CA ALA A 101 -0.57 14.18 -6.97
C ALA A 101 -1.36 15.39 -7.50
N ASP A 102 -1.82 15.35 -8.76
CA ASP A 102 -2.67 16.37 -9.35
C ASP A 102 -4.15 16.03 -9.22
N TYR A 103 -4.47 14.73 -9.23
CA TYR A 103 -5.83 14.21 -9.24
C TYR A 103 -6.05 13.20 -8.11
N ALA A 104 -7.29 13.08 -7.65
CA ALA A 104 -7.69 12.11 -6.63
C ALA A 104 -7.37 10.68 -7.04
N ASP A 105 -7.58 10.35 -8.32
CA ASP A 105 -7.32 9.00 -8.87
C ASP A 105 -5.86 8.56 -8.71
N GLU A 106 -4.91 9.48 -8.69
CA GLU A 106 -3.49 9.15 -8.46
C GLU A 106 -3.26 8.64 -7.02
N ILE A 107 -3.97 9.20 -6.04
CA ILE A 107 -3.94 8.69 -4.67
C ILE A 107 -4.77 7.40 -4.55
N ALA A 108 -5.89 7.30 -5.27
CA ALA A 108 -6.65 6.06 -5.37
C ALA A 108 -5.80 4.91 -5.91
N ALA A 109 -4.92 5.18 -6.89
CA ALA A 109 -4.00 4.18 -7.44
C ALA A 109 -3.00 3.66 -6.39
N ILE A 110 -2.45 4.54 -5.56
CA ILE A 110 -1.57 4.16 -4.46
C ILE A 110 -2.33 3.36 -3.40
N ILE A 111 -3.51 3.81 -2.99
CA ILE A 111 -4.36 3.09 -2.02
C ILE A 111 -4.74 1.71 -2.55
N ALA A 112 -5.12 1.61 -3.83
CA ALA A 112 -5.46 0.33 -4.46
C ALA A 112 -4.27 -0.64 -4.47
N HIS A 113 -3.06 -0.15 -4.75
CA HIS A 113 -1.83 -0.92 -4.71
C HIS A 113 -1.58 -1.48 -3.29
N GLU A 114 -1.69 -0.64 -2.25
CA GLU A 114 -1.54 -1.07 -0.86
C GLU A 114 -2.64 -2.08 -0.44
N ILE A 115 -3.88 -1.88 -0.89
CA ILE A 115 -4.98 -2.83 -0.63
C ILE A 115 -4.68 -4.20 -1.26
N VAL A 116 -3.97 -4.27 -2.39
CA VAL A 116 -3.53 -5.56 -2.94
C VAL A 116 -2.52 -6.23 -2.00
N HIS A 117 -1.49 -5.53 -1.53
CA HIS A 117 -0.51 -6.08 -0.57
C HIS A 117 -1.19 -6.58 0.71
N LEU A 118 -2.16 -5.82 1.23
CA LEU A 118 -2.97 -6.23 2.37
C LEU A 118 -3.79 -7.49 2.06
N SER A 119 -4.48 -7.51 0.92
CA SER A 119 -5.33 -8.64 0.51
C SER A 119 -4.53 -9.92 0.25
N GLN A 120 -3.29 -9.81 -0.18
CA GLN A 120 -2.36 -10.92 -0.37
C GLN A 120 -1.56 -11.25 0.91
N ARG A 121 -1.72 -10.46 1.97
CA ARG A 121 -1.00 -10.60 3.25
C ARG A 121 0.53 -10.53 3.08
N ASP A 122 1.01 -9.75 2.10
CA ASP A 122 2.42 -9.67 1.75
C ASP A 122 3.30 -9.20 2.93
N ALA A 123 2.82 -8.19 3.69
CA ALA A 123 3.51 -7.69 4.88
C ALA A 123 3.66 -8.77 5.96
N VAL A 124 2.62 -9.57 6.20
CA VAL A 124 2.65 -10.69 7.16
C VAL A 124 3.65 -11.74 6.71
N ALA A 125 3.65 -12.10 5.41
CA ALA A 125 4.60 -13.05 4.85
C ALA A 125 6.05 -12.60 5.05
N ARG A 126 6.33 -11.32 4.83
CA ARG A 126 7.68 -10.75 5.02
C ARG A 126 8.10 -10.71 6.48
N LEU A 127 7.21 -10.31 7.37
CA LEU A 127 7.46 -10.34 8.81
C LEU A 127 7.76 -11.77 9.30
N ALA A 128 6.96 -12.74 8.87
CA ALA A 128 7.16 -14.14 9.21
C ALA A 128 8.48 -14.71 8.69
N GLN A 129 8.90 -14.33 7.48
CA GLN A 129 10.20 -14.72 6.92
C GLN A 129 11.36 -14.14 7.71
N LYS A 130 11.27 -12.83 8.05
CA LYS A 130 12.39 -12.10 8.68
C LYS A 130 12.61 -12.49 10.13
N TYR A 131 11.53 -12.73 10.86
CA TYR A 131 11.59 -12.95 12.31
C TYR A 131 11.34 -14.39 12.75
N SER A 132 11.18 -15.33 11.85
CA SER A 132 10.66 -16.68 12.06
C SER A 132 9.29 -16.70 12.79
N TYR A 133 8.44 -17.68 12.47
CA TYR A 133 7.07 -17.74 12.96
C TYR A 133 6.93 -17.65 14.49
N SER A 134 7.78 -18.37 15.23
CA SER A 134 7.74 -18.37 16.70
C SER A 134 8.10 -17.01 17.31
N PHE A 135 8.92 -16.23 16.61
CA PHE A 135 9.29 -14.89 17.05
C PHE A 135 8.20 -13.88 16.74
N ALA A 136 7.60 -13.92 15.56
CA ALA A 136 6.49 -13.01 15.20
C ALA A 136 5.27 -13.25 16.10
N ALA A 137 4.87 -14.49 16.35
CA ALA A 137 3.71 -14.81 17.17
C ALA A 137 3.94 -14.57 18.68
N GLN A 138 5.13 -14.83 19.21
CA GLN A 138 5.42 -14.66 20.64
C GLN A 138 5.89 -13.26 21.00
N GLN A 139 6.60 -12.58 20.10
CA GLN A 139 7.18 -11.27 20.39
C GLN A 139 6.24 -10.11 20.06
N VAL A 140 5.31 -10.33 19.15
CA VAL A 140 4.37 -9.30 18.72
C VAL A 140 3.09 -9.31 19.55
N ILE A 141 2.69 -10.45 20.10
CA ILE A 141 1.45 -10.60 20.91
C ILE A 141 1.71 -10.41 22.42
N GLY A 142 2.60 -9.54 22.84
CA GLY A 142 2.50 -9.03 24.20
C GLY A 142 3.62 -9.33 25.19
N GLU A 143 4.75 -9.93 24.82
CA GLU A 143 5.86 -10.09 25.77
C GLU A 143 7.02 -9.10 25.59
N ASN A 144 7.10 -8.39 24.44
CA ASN A 144 8.16 -7.39 24.25
C ASN A 144 7.75 -6.21 23.35
N PRO A 145 7.30 -5.09 23.94
CA PRO A 145 7.00 -3.84 23.21
C PRO A 145 8.15 -3.31 22.35
N GLN A 146 9.41 -3.64 22.70
CA GLN A 146 10.60 -3.23 21.94
C GLN A 146 10.65 -3.86 20.54
N SER A 147 9.95 -4.97 20.30
CA SER A 147 9.93 -5.61 18.98
C SER A 147 9.06 -4.87 18.00
N ALA A 148 7.87 -4.40 18.40
CA ALA A 148 7.02 -3.58 17.54
C ALA A 148 7.68 -2.23 17.24
N GLU A 149 8.34 -1.61 18.23
CA GLU A 149 9.15 -0.42 18.04
C GLU A 149 10.28 -0.67 17.02
N HIS A 150 11.01 -1.76 17.16
CA HIS A 150 12.08 -2.12 16.22
C HIS A 150 11.55 -2.31 14.80
N ILE A 151 10.41 -2.99 14.63
CA ILE A 151 9.74 -3.18 13.34
C ILE A 151 9.41 -1.81 12.72
N ILE A 152 8.73 -0.93 13.47
CA ILE A 152 8.34 0.39 12.96
C ILE A 152 9.57 1.26 12.64
N MET A 153 10.58 1.26 13.50
CA MET A 153 11.80 2.02 13.27
C MET A 153 12.60 1.48 12.08
N SER A 154 12.63 0.17 11.88
CA SER A 154 13.27 -0.44 10.72
C SER A 154 12.50 -0.16 9.43
N LEU A 155 11.16 -0.14 9.46
CA LEU A 155 10.32 0.29 8.35
C LEU A 155 10.61 1.74 7.97
N TYR A 156 10.64 2.62 8.96
CA TYR A 156 10.76 4.06 8.75
C TYR A 156 12.18 4.50 8.39
N ARG A 157 13.20 3.90 9.00
CA ARG A 157 14.61 4.33 8.80
C ARG A 157 15.38 3.50 7.80
N GLU A 158 15.08 2.22 7.72
CA GLU A 158 15.88 1.27 6.97
C GLU A 158 15.15 0.71 5.73
N GLY A 159 13.81 0.87 5.66
CA GLY A 159 12.98 0.34 4.57
C GLY A 159 13.03 -1.20 4.39
N THR A 160 13.78 -1.88 5.24
CA THR A 160 14.22 -3.27 5.00
C THR A 160 13.19 -4.34 5.33
N ILE A 161 12.09 -3.99 6.02
CA ILE A 161 11.10 -4.99 6.47
C ILE A 161 10.07 -5.28 5.40
N LEU A 162 9.68 -4.27 4.61
CA LEU A 162 8.70 -4.40 3.53
C LEU A 162 9.36 -4.35 2.14
N ASP A 163 10.55 -4.89 1.99
CA ASP A 163 11.17 -5.09 0.68
C ASP A 163 10.42 -6.21 -0.07
N TYR A 164 9.36 -5.84 -0.77
CA TYR A 164 8.56 -6.78 -1.53
C TYR A 164 9.31 -7.34 -2.74
N ALA A 165 9.13 -8.62 -3.01
CA ALA A 165 9.71 -9.25 -4.19
C ALA A 165 9.12 -8.63 -5.47
N GLU A 166 9.90 -8.58 -6.56
CA GLU A 166 9.44 -8.05 -7.86
C GLU A 166 8.13 -8.70 -8.35
N ALA A 167 7.92 -9.97 -8.01
CA ALA A 167 6.69 -10.68 -8.35
C ALA A 167 5.47 -10.16 -7.56
N GLN A 168 5.65 -9.79 -6.29
CA GLN A 168 4.60 -9.20 -5.45
C GLN A 168 4.23 -7.80 -5.96
N GLU A 169 5.24 -6.96 -6.23
CA GLU A 169 5.04 -5.63 -6.83
C GLU A 169 4.29 -5.70 -8.16
N ARG A 170 4.68 -6.63 -9.03
CA ARG A 170 4.00 -6.84 -10.31
C ARG A 170 2.55 -7.28 -10.13
N ALA A 171 2.29 -8.19 -9.20
CA ALA A 171 0.94 -8.63 -8.89
C ALA A 171 0.11 -7.48 -8.31
N ALA A 172 0.69 -6.67 -7.41
CA ALA A 172 0.03 -5.50 -6.85
C ALA A 172 -0.33 -4.48 -7.93
N ASP A 173 0.60 -4.16 -8.84
CA ASP A 173 0.36 -3.27 -9.96
C ASP A 173 -0.73 -3.77 -10.92
N GLU A 174 -0.75 -5.07 -11.23
CA GLU A 174 -1.73 -5.63 -12.17
C GLU A 174 -3.13 -5.75 -11.57
N ILE A 175 -3.23 -6.13 -10.30
CA ILE A 175 -4.50 -6.33 -9.60
C ILE A 175 -5.13 -4.99 -9.23
N CYS A 176 -4.33 -4.00 -8.78
CA CYS A 176 -4.86 -2.69 -8.40
C CYS A 176 -5.61 -1.99 -9.55
N LEU A 177 -5.20 -2.19 -10.82
CA LEU A 177 -5.91 -1.65 -11.97
C LEU A 177 -7.35 -2.17 -12.08
N THR A 178 -7.57 -3.44 -11.72
CA THR A 178 -8.92 -4.02 -11.68
C THR A 178 -9.72 -3.42 -10.53
N TYR A 179 -9.12 -3.29 -9.34
CA TYR A 179 -9.79 -2.66 -8.21
C TYR A 179 -10.19 -1.21 -8.50
N LEU A 180 -9.30 -0.44 -9.15
CA LEU A 180 -9.61 0.94 -9.56
C LEU A 180 -10.81 0.99 -10.49
N LEU A 181 -10.81 0.17 -11.55
CA LEU A 181 -11.89 0.13 -12.52
C LEU A 181 -13.23 -0.24 -11.86
N ASP A 182 -13.24 -1.28 -11.02
CA ASP A 182 -14.44 -1.77 -10.34
C ASP A 182 -14.96 -0.76 -9.29
N ALA A 183 -14.05 -0.02 -8.64
CA ALA A 183 -14.37 1.06 -7.71
C ALA A 183 -14.67 2.41 -8.40
N ARG A 184 -14.65 2.44 -9.74
CA ARG A 184 -14.94 3.61 -10.57
C ARG A 184 -13.91 4.74 -10.43
N TYR A 185 -12.63 4.40 -10.24
CA TYR A 185 -11.48 5.29 -10.38
C TYR A 185 -10.77 5.00 -11.70
N ASP A 186 -10.12 6.02 -12.27
CA ASP A 186 -9.39 5.85 -13.53
C ASP A 186 -8.09 5.05 -13.34
N PRO A 187 -7.98 3.82 -13.86
CA PRO A 187 -6.77 3.02 -13.69
C PRO A 187 -5.54 3.63 -14.38
N ARG A 188 -5.74 4.56 -15.34
CA ARG A 188 -4.64 5.26 -16.01
C ARG A 188 -3.87 6.18 -15.07
N ALA A 189 -4.48 6.57 -13.94
CA ALA A 189 -3.83 7.34 -12.88
C ALA A 189 -2.61 6.64 -12.27
N MET A 190 -2.54 5.30 -12.35
CA MET A 190 -1.33 4.56 -11.96
C MET A 190 -0.14 4.88 -12.89
N ILE A 191 -0.38 5.07 -14.18
CA ILE A 191 0.67 5.51 -15.13
C ILE A 191 1.17 6.89 -14.73
N THR A 192 0.26 7.86 -14.57
CA THR A 192 0.65 9.25 -14.27
C THR A 192 1.39 9.37 -12.95
N MET A 193 0.98 8.62 -11.91
CA MET A 193 1.69 8.58 -10.64
C MET A 193 3.08 7.96 -10.76
N LEU A 194 3.23 6.84 -11.45
CA LEU A 194 4.53 6.21 -11.69
C LEU A 194 5.47 7.11 -12.52
N GLU A 195 4.94 7.86 -13.49
CA GLU A 195 5.71 8.84 -14.27
C GLU A 195 6.24 9.98 -13.37
N LYS A 196 5.40 10.50 -12.46
CA LYS A 196 5.79 11.51 -11.47
C LYS A 196 6.88 10.98 -10.55
N ILE A 197 6.68 9.80 -9.97
CA ILE A 197 7.69 9.15 -9.12
C ILE A 197 9.02 9.01 -9.88
N ARG A 198 8.97 8.57 -11.14
CA ARG A 198 10.17 8.45 -11.99
C ARG A 198 10.83 9.80 -12.30
N ALA A 199 10.04 10.86 -12.48
CA ALA A 199 10.58 12.21 -12.68
C ALA A 199 11.30 12.71 -11.42
N ILE A 200 10.70 12.50 -10.24
CA ILE A 200 11.31 12.84 -8.95
C ILE A 200 12.57 11.99 -8.70
N GLU A 201 12.55 10.72 -9.08
CA GLU A 201 13.70 9.82 -8.97
C GLU A 201 14.93 10.35 -9.71
N ARG A 202 14.72 10.99 -10.85
CA ARG A 202 15.80 11.61 -11.64
C ARG A 202 16.25 12.95 -11.09
N ALA A 203 15.30 13.77 -10.63
CA ALA A 203 15.59 15.16 -10.20
C ALA A 203 15.99 15.24 -8.72
N GLN A 204 15.41 14.44 -7.85
CA GLN A 204 15.54 14.50 -6.40
C GLN A 204 15.60 13.09 -5.78
N PRO A 205 16.61 12.26 -6.11
CA PRO A 205 16.65 10.83 -5.75
C PRO A 205 16.57 10.56 -4.23
N LYS A 206 17.00 11.51 -3.41
CA LYS A 206 16.95 11.39 -1.94
C LYS A 206 15.53 11.36 -1.39
N ARG A 207 14.57 11.97 -2.08
CA ARG A 207 13.15 11.96 -1.66
C ARG A 207 12.48 10.59 -1.83
N LEU A 208 13.12 9.66 -2.54
CA LEU A 208 12.60 8.31 -2.81
C LEU A 208 13.44 7.22 -2.15
N GLU A 209 14.31 7.56 -1.22
CA GLU A 209 15.20 6.57 -0.60
C GLU A 209 14.38 5.46 0.08
N LEU A 210 13.40 5.83 0.91
CA LEU A 210 12.51 4.89 1.58
C LEU A 210 11.63 4.10 0.59
N LEU A 211 11.06 4.76 -0.41
CA LEU A 211 10.22 4.09 -1.41
C LEU A 211 10.99 3.01 -2.18
N ARG A 212 12.26 3.27 -2.52
CA ARG A 212 13.12 2.28 -3.20
C ARG A 212 13.46 1.07 -2.34
N MET A 213 13.43 1.24 -1.03
CA MET A 213 13.68 0.17 -0.08
C MET A 213 12.48 -0.74 0.12
N THR A 214 11.27 -0.20 -0.08
CA THR A 214 10.01 -0.94 0.09
C THR A 214 9.45 -1.44 -1.25
N HIS A 215 9.63 -0.68 -2.33
CA HIS A 215 9.09 -0.97 -3.66
C HIS A 215 10.19 -0.95 -4.73
N ASN A 216 10.14 -1.92 -5.61
CA ASN A 216 11.12 -2.10 -6.69
C ASN A 216 11.04 -1.02 -7.79
N SER A 217 12.01 -1.05 -8.70
CA SER A 217 12.23 -0.09 -9.79
C SER A 217 10.97 0.35 -10.54
N THR A 218 10.71 1.66 -10.51
CA THR A 218 9.57 2.33 -11.16
C THR A 218 9.52 2.11 -12.69
N ALA A 219 10.67 1.97 -13.35
CA ALA A 219 10.72 1.89 -14.82
C ALA A 219 10.18 0.57 -15.40
N SER A 220 10.37 -0.57 -14.72
CA SER A 220 9.82 -1.86 -15.14
C SER A 220 8.32 -1.92 -14.85
N ARG A 221 7.90 -1.39 -13.72
CA ARG A 221 6.49 -1.29 -13.29
C ARG A 221 5.68 -0.47 -14.30
N LEU A 222 6.15 0.72 -14.66
CA LEU A 222 5.48 1.59 -15.63
C LEU A 222 5.19 0.86 -16.94
N ARG A 223 6.18 0.19 -17.53
CA ARG A 223 5.96 -0.57 -18.79
C ARG A 223 4.95 -1.70 -18.66
N ALA A 224 4.93 -2.38 -17.51
CA ALA A 224 3.98 -3.46 -17.25
C ALA A 224 2.54 -2.93 -17.12
N VAL A 225 2.36 -1.84 -16.38
CA VAL A 225 1.08 -1.14 -16.19
C VAL A 225 0.54 -0.61 -17.52
N GLU A 226 1.36 0.08 -18.33
CA GLU A 226 0.98 0.56 -19.66
C GLU A 226 0.47 -0.56 -20.54
N LYS A 227 1.21 -1.67 -20.61
CA LYS A 227 0.83 -2.86 -21.39
C LYS A 227 -0.47 -3.51 -20.89
N LYS A 228 -0.73 -3.48 -19.60
CA LYS A 228 -1.96 -4.02 -19.01
C LYS A 228 -3.15 -3.13 -19.34
N ILE A 229 -3.02 -1.81 -19.16
CA ILE A 229 -4.07 -0.81 -19.45
C ILE A 229 -4.49 -0.83 -20.92
N GLN A 230 -3.55 -1.00 -21.85
CA GLN A 230 -3.87 -1.13 -23.29
C GLN A 230 -4.82 -2.29 -23.63
N LYS A 231 -4.94 -3.27 -22.73
CA LYS A 231 -5.80 -4.45 -22.91
C LYS A 231 -7.12 -4.37 -22.12
N MET A 232 -7.28 -3.32 -21.31
CA MET A 232 -8.48 -3.12 -20.50
C MET A 232 -9.53 -2.39 -21.33
N ASP A 233 -10.79 -2.78 -21.16
CA ASP A 233 -11.92 -2.03 -21.67
C ASP A 233 -12.29 -0.94 -20.66
N ILE A 234 -11.90 0.31 -20.98
CA ILE A 234 -12.04 1.44 -20.07
C ILE A 234 -13.05 2.42 -20.64
N ASP A 235 -14.19 2.55 -19.97
CA ASP A 235 -15.17 3.60 -20.24
C ASP A 235 -14.86 4.85 -19.39
N PRO A 236 -14.32 5.92 -20.00
CA PRO A 236 -13.92 7.11 -19.25
C PRO A 236 -15.12 7.90 -18.68
N THR A 237 -16.35 7.60 -19.09
CA THR A 237 -17.54 8.31 -18.62
C THR A 237 -18.06 7.78 -17.28
N ASN A 238 -17.52 6.67 -16.81
CA ASN A 238 -18.00 5.97 -15.61
C ASN A 238 -17.16 6.24 -14.35
N PHE A 239 -16.20 7.13 -14.39
CA PHE A 239 -15.34 7.43 -13.25
C PHE A 239 -15.96 8.42 -12.27
N ARG A 240 -15.50 8.38 -11.03
CA ARG A 240 -15.83 9.36 -9.98
C ARG A 240 -15.16 10.70 -10.30
N ASP A 241 -15.78 11.80 -9.91
CA ASP A 241 -15.16 13.13 -10.01
C ASP A 241 -14.92 13.69 -8.60
N ASP A 242 -13.83 13.28 -8.00
CA ASP A 242 -13.38 13.72 -6.69
C ASP A 242 -12.35 14.87 -6.76
N THR A 243 -12.04 15.36 -7.97
CA THR A 243 -10.96 16.33 -8.25
C THR A 243 -11.11 17.64 -7.49
N ARG A 244 -12.33 18.17 -7.43
CA ARG A 244 -12.59 19.44 -6.74
C ARG A 244 -12.40 19.34 -5.24
N GLU A 245 -12.83 18.24 -4.64
CA GLU A 245 -12.67 18.01 -3.20
C GLU A 245 -11.21 17.75 -2.86
N PHE A 246 -10.53 16.92 -3.61
CA PHE A 246 -9.10 16.67 -3.46
C PHE A 246 -8.27 17.95 -3.54
N SER A 247 -8.55 18.85 -4.50
CA SER A 247 -7.86 20.13 -4.61
C SER A 247 -8.02 20.99 -3.37
N LYS A 248 -9.21 21.02 -2.74
CA LYS A 248 -9.44 21.74 -1.48
C LYS A 248 -8.66 21.11 -0.31
N LEU A 249 -8.58 19.77 -0.28
CA LEU A 249 -7.83 19.06 0.75
C LEU A 249 -6.33 19.33 0.62
N LYS A 250 -5.77 19.36 -0.59
CA LYS A 250 -4.38 19.77 -0.83
C LYS A 250 -4.09 21.19 -0.35
N MET A 251 -5.00 22.13 -0.61
CA MET A 251 -4.87 23.52 -0.09
C MET A 251 -4.92 23.57 1.45
N THR A 252 -5.69 22.68 2.08
CA THR A 252 -5.73 22.57 3.54
C THR A 252 -4.44 21.96 4.07
N LEU A 253 -3.97 20.88 3.45
CA LEU A 253 -2.73 20.22 3.78
C LEU A 253 -1.53 21.19 3.71
N ALA A 254 -1.50 22.06 2.69
CA ALA A 254 -0.42 23.05 2.52
C ALA A 254 -0.34 24.08 3.67
N LYS A 255 -1.40 24.27 4.48
CA LYS A 255 -1.44 25.18 5.63
C LYS A 255 -1.00 24.52 6.94
N ILE A 256 -0.88 23.20 6.97
CA ILE A 256 -0.40 22.47 8.15
C ILE A 256 1.13 22.64 8.20
N PRO A 257 1.71 23.04 9.33
CA PRO A 257 3.18 23.12 9.49
C PRO A 257 3.85 21.78 9.18
N ARG A 258 5.10 21.88 8.75
CA ARG A 258 5.98 20.72 8.57
C ARG A 258 6.88 20.59 9.78
#